data_bb8f4ee70969d811089fe466cc8f8799
#
_entry.id   bb8f4ee70969d811089fe466cc8f8799
#
_cell.length_a   1.000
_cell.length_b   1.000
_cell.length_c   1.000
_cell.angle_alpha   90.00
_cell.angle_beta   90.00
_cell.angle_gamma   90.00
#
_symmetry.space_group_name_H-M   'P 1'
#
loop_
_entity.id
_entity.type
_entity.pdbx_description
1 polymer ?
#
loop_
_entity_poly.entity_id
_entity_poly.type
_entity_poly.pdbx_seq_one_letter_code
_entity_poly.pdbx_strand_id
1 'polypeptide(L)'
;MRYLYDNVVVLAVFAVLAAFVWLFGGTRAEYLVSVMPWLTAILIEAMICFPQQHDGETSYEARARVWSAMKKDPLVWTSLVLIGILMVPFLNVGLCSVCDYPAIAAGADPSPTIPFFPFCVNRMHHLDVVMWFVPSLVALIATKHSMLKRGKRALLSLVVWNGLALGVIGALQQVTHAKGPLWVEECFQQAYFFSTFGYPNMAGDYFTTLFALSFGLWRWHLDDMRRKESALNAAISHSAEKKAEAERAAANSNGQSGYSHHHHHDDEGAKKTISFWEKHYYLIPATIFFFCALDTLSRASIMLVTGLAVMFFLHTFMCLFSKMKKAQRVKATVFSAVVLTLISLCAVTFMPSNLQKEVDTLNTTEVLDRVTGKGQYHVRVATEIWKGHPIFGVGGWGYKHFCLQYMTDKELRQVQKVGGANVHNDYLQVLAEHGVVGLGLLVAIILMIVWPIGRVWKELINAYRFTPPKEQPPQPIQIFVVPAPVFCIMMAAAATLIHAFGDCPMRSPAVLSLFIVSLATIDGFLPKIKKHGRHGS
;
A
#
# COMPACT_ATOMS: atom_id res chain seq x y z
N MET A 1 -23.54 -18.15 8.63
CA MET A 1 -23.20 -18.46 7.22
C MET A 1 -23.03 -17.22 6.34
N ARG A 2 -23.99 -16.27 6.28
CA ARG A 2 -23.88 -15.06 5.43
C ARG A 2 -22.62 -14.24 5.70
N TYR A 3 -22.23 -14.05 6.97
CA TYR A 3 -21.02 -13.31 7.36
C TYR A 3 -19.73 -13.98 6.84
N LEU A 4 -19.65 -15.30 6.88
CA LEU A 4 -18.50 -16.03 6.35
C LEU A 4 -18.43 -15.92 4.82
N TYR A 5 -19.56 -16.11 4.13
CA TYR A 5 -19.67 -15.97 2.69
C TYR A 5 -19.21 -14.60 2.20
N ASP A 6 -19.64 -13.52 2.86
CA ASP A 6 -19.28 -12.14 2.51
C ASP A 6 -17.79 -11.81 2.68
N ASN A 7 -17.04 -12.63 3.44
CA ASN A 7 -15.63 -12.39 3.70
C ASN A 7 -14.68 -13.34 2.96
N VAL A 8 -15.18 -14.33 2.23
CA VAL A 8 -14.34 -15.32 1.52
C VAL A 8 -13.35 -14.65 0.58
N VAL A 9 -13.80 -13.74 -0.29
CA VAL A 9 -12.91 -13.03 -1.24
C VAL A 9 -11.92 -12.13 -0.50
N VAL A 10 -12.29 -11.52 0.62
CA VAL A 10 -11.39 -10.68 1.43
C VAL A 10 -10.28 -11.54 2.03
N LEU A 11 -10.63 -12.70 2.59
CA LEU A 11 -9.68 -13.65 3.18
C LEU A 11 -8.79 -14.28 2.12
N ALA A 12 -9.30 -14.56 0.92
CA ALA A 12 -8.51 -15.10 -0.18
C ALA A 12 -7.45 -14.10 -0.67
N VAL A 13 -7.81 -12.82 -0.86
CA VAL A 13 -6.83 -11.77 -1.18
C VAL A 13 -5.83 -11.59 -0.04
N PHE A 14 -6.31 -11.55 1.21
CA PHE A 14 -5.43 -11.44 2.36
C PHE A 14 -4.45 -12.63 2.45
N ALA A 15 -4.89 -13.85 2.16
CA ALA A 15 -4.02 -15.04 2.16
C ALA A 15 -2.88 -14.93 1.14
N VAL A 16 -3.16 -14.40 -0.06
CA VAL A 16 -2.13 -14.14 -1.07
C VAL A 16 -1.11 -13.11 -0.57
N LEU A 17 -1.58 -11.97 -0.02
CA LEU A 17 -0.69 -10.93 0.52
C LEU A 17 0.13 -11.44 1.72
N ALA A 18 -0.50 -12.19 2.62
CA ALA A 18 0.16 -12.81 3.76
C ALA A 18 1.20 -13.84 3.31
N ALA A 19 0.86 -14.71 2.36
CA ALA A 19 1.79 -15.72 1.84
C ALA A 19 3.06 -15.06 1.28
N PHE A 20 2.94 -14.01 0.48
CA PHE A 20 4.11 -13.31 -0.03
C PHE A 20 5.04 -12.82 1.09
N VAL A 21 4.49 -12.22 2.13
CA VAL A 21 5.32 -11.65 3.18
C VAL A 21 5.89 -12.72 4.12
N TRP A 22 5.12 -13.77 4.44
CA TRP A 22 5.58 -14.85 5.31
C TRP A 22 6.55 -15.82 4.60
N LEU A 23 6.50 -15.90 3.27
CA LEU A 23 7.45 -16.64 2.44
C LEU A 23 8.66 -15.76 2.06
N PHE A 24 9.32 -15.20 3.07
CA PHE A 24 10.54 -14.40 2.95
C PHE A 24 10.40 -13.17 2.03
N GLY A 25 9.30 -12.43 2.16
CA GLY A 25 9.02 -11.29 1.29
C GLY A 25 8.74 -11.67 -0.17
N GLY A 26 8.56 -12.97 -0.44
CA GLY A 26 8.38 -13.51 -1.77
C GLY A 26 9.70 -13.63 -2.56
N THR A 27 10.85 -13.63 -1.91
CA THR A 27 12.16 -13.69 -2.59
C THR A 27 12.72 -15.10 -2.74
N ARG A 28 12.02 -16.12 -2.21
CA ARG A 28 12.38 -17.54 -2.28
C ARG A 28 11.49 -18.26 -3.29
N ALA A 29 12.03 -18.48 -4.49
CA ALA A 29 11.32 -19.08 -5.62
C ALA A 29 10.73 -20.47 -5.29
N GLU A 30 11.46 -21.31 -4.56
CA GLU A 30 11.04 -22.67 -4.20
C GLU A 30 9.72 -22.70 -3.39
N TYR A 31 9.53 -21.74 -2.50
CA TYR A 31 8.28 -21.63 -1.73
C TYR A 31 7.14 -21.01 -2.55
N LEU A 32 7.45 -20.02 -3.38
CA LEU A 32 6.46 -19.36 -4.22
C LEU A 32 5.86 -20.32 -5.23
N VAL A 33 6.70 -21.05 -5.96
CA VAL A 33 6.24 -22.01 -6.99
C VAL A 33 5.38 -23.12 -6.37
N SER A 34 5.65 -23.51 -5.12
CA SER A 34 4.88 -24.54 -4.43
C SER A 34 3.52 -24.06 -3.90
N VAL A 35 3.41 -22.81 -3.45
CA VAL A 35 2.25 -22.30 -2.71
C VAL A 35 1.35 -21.40 -3.57
N MET A 36 1.94 -20.50 -4.36
CA MET A 36 1.20 -19.45 -5.03
C MET A 36 0.21 -19.93 -6.11
N PRO A 37 0.46 -21.00 -6.88
CA PRO A 37 -0.53 -21.51 -7.83
C PRO A 37 -1.85 -21.90 -7.15
N TRP A 38 -1.78 -22.58 -5.99
CA TRP A 38 -2.96 -22.99 -5.23
C TRP A 38 -3.71 -21.81 -4.64
N LEU A 39 -2.99 -20.86 -4.04
CA LEU A 39 -3.63 -19.64 -3.52
C LEU A 39 -4.25 -18.79 -4.63
N THR A 40 -3.63 -18.76 -5.81
CA THR A 40 -4.18 -18.05 -6.97
C THR A 40 -5.46 -18.73 -7.47
N ALA A 41 -5.48 -20.05 -7.54
CA ALA A 41 -6.68 -20.81 -7.93
C ALA A 41 -7.84 -20.57 -6.94
N ILE A 42 -7.56 -20.66 -5.64
CA ILE A 42 -8.53 -20.34 -4.57
C ILE A 42 -9.01 -18.89 -4.68
N LEU A 43 -8.13 -17.96 -4.97
CA LEU A 43 -8.49 -16.55 -5.14
C LEU A 43 -9.37 -16.32 -6.37
N ILE A 44 -9.10 -16.97 -7.50
CA ILE A 44 -9.94 -16.92 -8.70
C ILE A 44 -11.33 -17.48 -8.40
N GLU A 45 -11.40 -18.64 -7.73
CA GLU A 45 -12.67 -19.23 -7.29
C GLU A 45 -13.44 -18.27 -6.36
N ALA A 46 -12.77 -17.74 -5.34
CA ALA A 46 -13.37 -16.80 -4.39
C ALA A 46 -13.90 -15.55 -5.10
N MET A 47 -13.14 -15.00 -6.05
CA MET A 47 -13.50 -13.82 -6.83
C MET A 47 -14.78 -14.04 -7.66
N ILE A 48 -14.91 -15.21 -8.27
CA ILE A 48 -16.01 -15.54 -9.19
C ILE A 48 -17.23 -16.04 -8.43
N CYS A 49 -17.03 -16.97 -7.48
CA CYS A 49 -18.12 -17.68 -6.79
C CYS A 49 -18.66 -16.95 -5.57
N PHE A 50 -17.81 -16.19 -4.87
CA PHE A 50 -18.11 -15.56 -3.58
C PHE A 50 -17.86 -14.05 -3.55
N PRO A 51 -18.31 -13.25 -4.55
CA PRO A 51 -18.19 -11.80 -4.47
C PRO A 51 -19.07 -11.26 -3.34
N GLN A 52 -18.63 -10.16 -2.71
CA GLN A 52 -19.42 -9.53 -1.65
C GLN A 52 -20.77 -9.02 -2.19
N GLN A 53 -21.82 -9.23 -1.40
CA GLN A 53 -23.19 -8.88 -1.75
C GLN A 53 -23.60 -7.53 -1.16
N HIS A 54 -24.38 -6.75 -1.90
CA HIS A 54 -25.13 -5.62 -1.35
C HIS A 54 -26.29 -6.11 -0.47
N ASP A 55 -26.84 -5.22 0.34
CA ASP A 55 -28.00 -5.57 1.14
C ASP A 55 -29.21 -5.88 0.22
N GLY A 56 -29.77 -7.07 0.40
CA GLY A 56 -30.87 -7.58 -0.44
C GLY A 56 -30.44 -8.22 -1.77
N GLU A 57 -29.16 -8.17 -2.16
CA GLU A 57 -28.64 -8.81 -3.37
C GLU A 57 -28.49 -10.32 -3.18
N THR A 58 -28.89 -11.09 -4.16
CA THR A 58 -28.65 -12.54 -4.20
C THR A 58 -27.24 -12.86 -4.67
N SER A 59 -26.74 -14.08 -4.39
CA SER A 59 -25.41 -14.51 -4.86
C SER A 59 -25.31 -14.53 -6.38
N TYR A 60 -26.41 -14.83 -7.07
CA TYR A 60 -26.46 -14.81 -8.54
C TYR A 60 -26.32 -13.38 -9.08
N GLU A 61 -27.08 -12.43 -8.53
CA GLU A 61 -27.00 -11.02 -8.91
C GLU A 61 -25.63 -10.42 -8.65
N ALA A 62 -25.01 -10.74 -7.50
CA ALA A 62 -23.66 -10.30 -7.17
C ALA A 62 -22.64 -10.80 -8.20
N ARG A 63 -22.70 -12.08 -8.58
CA ARG A 63 -21.85 -12.67 -9.63
C ARG A 63 -22.08 -12.01 -10.98
N ALA A 64 -23.33 -11.81 -11.36
CA ALA A 64 -23.69 -11.15 -12.62
C ALA A 64 -23.17 -9.70 -12.69
N ARG A 65 -23.30 -8.96 -11.57
CA ARG A 65 -22.78 -7.60 -11.41
C ARG A 65 -21.26 -7.55 -11.60
N VAL A 66 -20.54 -8.41 -10.87
CA VAL A 66 -19.07 -8.47 -10.93
C VAL A 66 -18.61 -8.84 -12.34
N TRP A 67 -19.20 -9.87 -12.94
CA TRP A 67 -18.87 -10.31 -14.30
C TRP A 67 -19.12 -9.22 -15.35
N SER A 68 -20.27 -8.53 -15.26
CA SER A 68 -20.57 -7.40 -16.15
C SER A 68 -19.60 -6.24 -15.99
N ALA A 69 -19.17 -5.95 -14.73
CA ALA A 69 -18.20 -4.90 -14.45
C ALA A 69 -16.80 -5.25 -15.00
N MET A 70 -16.35 -6.49 -14.76
CA MET A 70 -15.04 -6.97 -15.26
C MET A 70 -14.92 -6.92 -16.77
N LYS A 71 -15.96 -7.36 -17.51
CA LYS A 71 -15.98 -7.33 -18.99
C LYS A 71 -15.81 -5.92 -19.56
N LYS A 72 -16.28 -4.90 -18.86
CA LYS A 72 -16.27 -3.50 -19.30
C LYS A 72 -15.03 -2.73 -18.85
N ASP A 73 -14.22 -3.31 -17.95
CA ASP A 73 -13.08 -2.61 -17.38
C ASP A 73 -11.81 -2.88 -18.19
N PRO A 74 -11.22 -1.85 -18.82
CA PRO A 74 -9.98 -2.00 -19.57
C PRO A 74 -8.82 -2.48 -18.70
N LEU A 75 -8.83 -2.21 -17.37
CA LEU A 75 -7.81 -2.71 -16.46
C LEU A 75 -7.75 -4.24 -16.44
N VAL A 76 -8.90 -4.92 -16.46
CA VAL A 76 -8.98 -6.39 -16.50
C VAL A 76 -8.32 -6.92 -17.77
N TRP A 77 -8.67 -6.35 -18.93
CA TRP A 77 -8.11 -6.76 -20.23
C TRP A 77 -6.61 -6.48 -20.32
N THR A 78 -6.16 -5.30 -19.86
CA THR A 78 -4.73 -4.97 -19.83
C THR A 78 -3.96 -5.92 -18.93
N SER A 79 -4.51 -6.29 -17.77
CA SER A 79 -3.92 -7.30 -16.87
C SER A 79 -3.84 -8.68 -17.52
N LEU A 80 -4.89 -9.11 -18.23
CA LEU A 80 -4.90 -10.39 -18.96
C LEU A 80 -3.89 -10.39 -20.11
N VAL A 81 -3.74 -9.28 -20.83
CA VAL A 81 -2.70 -9.13 -21.86
C VAL A 81 -1.31 -9.23 -21.26
N LEU A 82 -1.06 -8.56 -20.13
CA LEU A 82 0.23 -8.68 -19.43
C LEU A 82 0.50 -10.12 -18.98
N ILE A 83 -0.49 -10.81 -18.41
CA ILE A 83 -0.38 -12.23 -18.04
C ILE A 83 -0.06 -13.07 -19.28
N GLY A 84 -0.75 -12.86 -20.39
CA GLY A 84 -0.49 -13.56 -21.66
C GLY A 84 0.95 -13.35 -22.13
N ILE A 85 1.46 -12.11 -22.11
CA ILE A 85 2.84 -11.79 -22.50
C ILE A 85 3.85 -12.45 -21.56
N LEU A 86 3.55 -12.56 -20.27
CA LEU A 86 4.40 -13.26 -19.30
C LEU A 86 4.39 -14.79 -19.51
N MET A 87 3.33 -15.36 -20.11
CA MET A 87 3.26 -16.80 -20.39
C MET A 87 3.95 -17.20 -21.69
N VAL A 88 3.99 -16.32 -22.70
CA VAL A 88 4.57 -16.61 -24.01
C VAL A 88 6.04 -17.02 -23.96
N PRO A 89 6.93 -16.44 -23.11
CA PRO A 89 8.34 -16.82 -23.06
C PRO A 89 8.61 -18.28 -22.76
N PHE A 90 7.69 -19.00 -22.13
CA PHE A 90 7.84 -20.45 -21.91
C PHE A 90 7.89 -21.27 -23.22
N LEU A 91 7.37 -20.71 -24.31
CA LEU A 91 7.39 -21.32 -25.65
C LEU A 91 8.67 -21.01 -26.43
N ASN A 92 9.41 -19.97 -26.00
CA ASN A 92 10.63 -19.52 -26.67
C ASN A 92 11.76 -19.39 -25.65
N VAL A 93 12.42 -20.49 -25.38
CA VAL A 93 13.52 -20.53 -24.40
C VAL A 93 14.83 -20.21 -25.12
N GLY A 94 15.77 -19.57 -24.43
CA GLY A 94 17.11 -19.32 -24.94
C GLY A 94 17.81 -20.62 -25.36
N LEU A 95 18.76 -20.51 -26.27
CA LEU A 95 19.51 -21.64 -26.85
C LEU A 95 20.21 -22.49 -25.77
N CYS A 96 20.55 -21.86 -24.65
CA CYS A 96 21.04 -22.54 -23.46
C CYS A 96 19.93 -22.69 -22.42
N SER A 97 19.24 -23.81 -22.38
CA SER A 97 18.13 -24.08 -21.45
C SER A 97 18.55 -24.23 -19.99
N VAL A 98 19.85 -24.36 -19.70
CA VAL A 98 20.44 -24.53 -18.37
C VAL A 98 21.55 -23.47 -18.16
N CYS A 99 21.34 -22.25 -18.66
CA CYS A 99 22.29 -21.18 -18.47
C CYS A 99 22.31 -20.71 -17.02
N ASP A 100 23.12 -21.37 -16.21
CA ASP A 100 23.64 -20.82 -14.98
C ASP A 100 24.81 -19.86 -15.24
N TYR A 101 25.20 -19.12 -14.24
CA TYR A 101 26.34 -18.20 -14.33
C TYR A 101 27.62 -18.85 -14.92
N PRO A 102 28.05 -20.07 -14.51
CA PRO A 102 29.21 -20.73 -15.08
C PRO A 102 29.12 -20.98 -16.59
N ALA A 103 27.95 -21.39 -17.10
CA ALA A 103 27.78 -21.70 -18.52
C ALA A 103 27.88 -20.43 -19.39
N ILE A 104 27.29 -19.31 -18.96
CA ILE A 104 27.37 -18.03 -19.69
C ILE A 104 28.79 -17.46 -19.62
N ALA A 105 29.45 -17.55 -18.47
CA ALA A 105 30.84 -17.15 -18.32
C ALA A 105 31.80 -18.02 -19.20
N ALA A 106 31.41 -19.26 -19.50
CA ALA A 106 32.08 -20.14 -20.43
C ALA A 106 31.72 -19.88 -21.92
N GLY A 107 30.94 -18.88 -22.24
CA GLY A 107 30.59 -18.48 -23.61
C GLY A 107 29.28 -19.06 -24.13
N ALA A 108 28.39 -19.60 -23.27
CA ALA A 108 27.06 -20.01 -23.71
C ALA A 108 26.22 -18.79 -24.14
N ASP A 109 25.57 -18.92 -25.27
CA ASP A 109 24.70 -17.87 -25.83
C ASP A 109 23.29 -17.94 -25.23
N PRO A 110 22.84 -16.90 -24.48
CA PRO A 110 21.49 -16.85 -23.94
C PRO A 110 20.44 -16.37 -24.95
N SER A 111 20.80 -16.16 -26.21
CA SER A 111 19.91 -15.63 -27.26
C SER A 111 18.67 -16.51 -27.49
N PRO A 112 17.53 -15.92 -27.92
CA PRO A 112 16.30 -16.67 -28.15
C PRO A 112 16.38 -17.59 -29.37
N THR A 113 15.64 -18.71 -29.31
CA THR A 113 15.49 -19.62 -30.47
C THR A 113 14.72 -18.92 -31.60
N ILE A 114 13.69 -18.12 -31.28
CA ILE A 114 12.92 -17.35 -32.26
C ILE A 114 13.22 -15.86 -32.02
N PRO A 115 13.94 -15.18 -32.94
CA PRO A 115 14.26 -13.77 -32.82
C PRO A 115 12.99 -12.89 -32.76
N PHE A 116 13.06 -11.74 -32.11
CA PHE A 116 11.99 -10.74 -31.98
C PHE A 116 10.71 -11.21 -31.29
N PHE A 117 10.67 -12.44 -30.78
CA PHE A 117 9.55 -12.98 -30.03
C PHE A 117 9.85 -12.99 -28.54
N PRO A 118 8.85 -12.81 -27.63
CA PRO A 118 9.08 -12.89 -26.20
C PRO A 118 9.76 -14.22 -25.82
N PHE A 119 10.81 -14.16 -25.03
CA PHE A 119 11.58 -15.33 -24.62
C PHE A 119 12.02 -15.27 -23.16
N CYS A 120 12.49 -16.38 -22.62
CA CYS A 120 13.17 -16.44 -21.33
C CYS A 120 14.47 -17.23 -21.45
N VAL A 121 15.48 -16.80 -20.73
CA VAL A 121 16.77 -17.51 -20.65
C VAL A 121 16.61 -18.79 -19.84
N ASN A 122 15.96 -18.72 -18.69
CA ASN A 122 15.73 -19.84 -17.78
C ASN A 122 14.25 -19.90 -17.38
N ARG A 123 13.62 -21.06 -17.65
CA ARG A 123 12.19 -21.27 -17.36
C ARG A 123 11.84 -21.11 -15.88
N MET A 124 12.69 -21.62 -14.98
CA MET A 124 12.41 -21.56 -13.54
C MET A 124 12.52 -20.13 -13.00
N HIS A 125 13.53 -19.38 -13.43
CA HIS A 125 13.66 -17.97 -13.07
C HIS A 125 12.51 -17.13 -13.65
N HIS A 126 12.05 -17.43 -14.86
CA HIS A 126 10.90 -16.76 -15.44
C HIS A 126 9.60 -17.12 -14.74
N LEU A 127 9.44 -18.40 -14.35
CA LEU A 127 8.29 -18.86 -13.55
C LEU A 127 8.18 -18.12 -12.22
N ASP A 128 9.29 -17.85 -11.57
CA ASP A 128 9.34 -17.06 -10.35
C ASP A 128 8.68 -15.67 -10.55
N VAL A 129 9.04 -14.98 -11.64
CA VAL A 129 8.42 -13.69 -11.99
C VAL A 129 6.92 -13.81 -12.31
N VAL A 130 6.50 -14.89 -12.98
CA VAL A 130 5.07 -15.18 -13.20
C VAL A 130 4.34 -15.34 -11.86
N MET A 131 4.97 -16.00 -10.87
CA MET A 131 4.42 -16.17 -9.52
C MET A 131 4.35 -14.86 -8.72
N TRP A 132 5.05 -13.80 -9.14
CA TRP A 132 4.88 -12.46 -8.55
C TRP A 132 3.69 -11.73 -9.16
N PHE A 133 3.66 -11.66 -10.49
CA PHE A 133 2.70 -10.82 -11.21
C PHE A 133 1.30 -11.42 -11.23
N VAL A 134 1.15 -12.71 -11.54
CA VAL A 134 -0.18 -13.31 -11.76
C VAL A 134 -1.04 -13.27 -10.49
N PRO A 135 -0.57 -13.74 -9.32
CA PRO A 135 -1.37 -13.65 -8.09
C PRO A 135 -1.67 -12.20 -7.70
N SER A 136 -0.70 -11.29 -7.90
CA SER A 136 -0.85 -9.87 -7.57
C SER A 136 -1.89 -9.18 -8.45
N LEU A 137 -1.92 -9.46 -9.76
CA LEU A 137 -2.91 -8.94 -10.71
C LEU A 137 -4.31 -9.52 -10.45
N VAL A 138 -4.40 -10.82 -10.12
CA VAL A 138 -5.67 -11.44 -9.72
C VAL A 138 -6.19 -10.80 -8.41
N ALA A 139 -5.32 -10.56 -7.43
CA ALA A 139 -5.66 -9.87 -6.19
C ALA A 139 -6.14 -8.42 -6.43
N LEU A 140 -5.50 -7.70 -7.35
CA LEU A 140 -5.94 -6.37 -7.81
C LEU A 140 -7.36 -6.42 -8.37
N ILE A 141 -7.63 -7.35 -9.32
CA ILE A 141 -8.93 -7.49 -9.98
C ILE A 141 -10.01 -7.87 -8.95
N ALA A 142 -9.72 -8.85 -8.07
CA ALA A 142 -10.62 -9.28 -7.01
C ALA A 142 -10.95 -8.14 -6.05
N THR A 143 -9.95 -7.38 -5.61
CA THR A 143 -10.13 -6.22 -4.72
C THR A 143 -10.99 -5.14 -5.38
N LYS A 144 -10.76 -4.86 -6.66
CA LYS A 144 -11.50 -3.82 -7.38
C LYS A 144 -12.96 -4.19 -7.61
N HIS A 145 -13.25 -5.43 -8.05
CA HIS A 145 -14.55 -5.82 -8.59
C HIS A 145 -15.40 -6.65 -7.63
N SER A 146 -14.78 -7.56 -6.84
CA SER A 146 -15.51 -8.51 -6.01
C SER A 146 -15.69 -8.06 -4.57
N MET A 147 -14.97 -6.98 -4.15
CA MET A 147 -15.11 -6.40 -2.81
C MET A 147 -15.92 -5.12 -2.82
N LEU A 148 -16.81 -5.00 -1.83
CA LEU A 148 -17.48 -3.75 -1.50
C LEU A 148 -16.57 -2.86 -0.63
N LYS A 149 -17.00 -1.61 -0.39
CA LYS A 149 -16.25 -0.65 0.46
C LYS A 149 -15.90 -1.21 1.84
N ARG A 150 -16.81 -2.00 2.44
CA ARG A 150 -16.58 -2.65 3.74
C ARG A 150 -15.45 -3.68 3.67
N GLY A 151 -15.41 -4.50 2.61
CA GLY A 151 -14.38 -5.52 2.42
C GLY A 151 -13.00 -4.91 2.17
N LYS A 152 -12.91 -3.86 1.38
CA LYS A 152 -11.65 -3.13 1.12
C LYS A 152 -11.04 -2.55 2.41
N ARG A 153 -11.89 -2.01 3.29
CA ARG A 153 -11.47 -1.52 4.61
C ARG A 153 -11.04 -2.66 5.55
N ALA A 154 -11.80 -3.75 5.55
CA ALA A 154 -11.45 -4.94 6.32
C ALA A 154 -10.12 -5.55 5.86
N LEU A 155 -9.88 -5.62 4.54
CA LEU A 155 -8.61 -6.08 3.97
C LEU A 155 -7.42 -5.26 4.46
N LEU A 156 -7.50 -3.93 4.37
CA LEU A 156 -6.42 -3.07 4.87
C LEU A 156 -6.20 -3.22 6.38
N SER A 157 -7.27 -3.39 7.15
CA SER A 157 -7.18 -3.67 8.58
C SER A 157 -6.44 -4.99 8.85
N LEU A 158 -6.79 -6.07 8.15
CA LEU A 158 -6.09 -7.36 8.25
C LEU A 158 -4.61 -7.24 7.89
N VAL A 159 -4.29 -6.51 6.82
CA VAL A 159 -2.90 -6.27 6.40
C VAL A 159 -2.11 -5.52 7.48
N VAL A 160 -2.70 -4.49 8.09
CA VAL A 160 -2.06 -3.72 9.19
C VAL A 160 -1.81 -4.62 10.40
N TRP A 161 -2.78 -5.44 10.82
CA TRP A 161 -2.59 -6.32 11.98
C TRP A 161 -1.61 -7.46 11.70
N ASN A 162 -1.60 -8.00 10.48
CA ASN A 162 -0.56 -8.95 10.05
C ASN A 162 0.83 -8.31 10.06
N GLY A 163 0.94 -7.06 9.57
CA GLY A 163 2.18 -6.30 9.62
C GLY A 163 2.69 -6.05 11.04
N LEU A 164 1.77 -5.86 12.01
CA LEU A 164 2.15 -5.73 13.42
C LEU A 164 2.83 -6.99 13.94
N ALA A 165 2.31 -8.17 13.61
CA ALA A 165 2.96 -9.44 13.95
C ALA A 165 4.38 -9.53 13.36
N LEU A 166 4.56 -9.12 12.10
CA LEU A 166 5.88 -9.06 11.46
C LEU A 166 6.83 -8.06 12.13
N GLY A 167 6.32 -6.89 12.53
CA GLY A 167 7.12 -5.90 13.27
C GLY A 167 7.60 -6.44 14.61
N VAL A 168 6.72 -7.14 15.34
CA VAL A 168 7.08 -7.82 16.60
C VAL A 168 8.16 -8.88 16.37
N ILE A 169 8.04 -9.70 15.31
CA ILE A 169 9.05 -10.69 14.95
C ILE A 169 10.39 -10.00 14.63
N GLY A 170 10.39 -8.92 13.85
CA GLY A 170 11.59 -8.15 13.56
C GLY A 170 12.29 -7.65 14.83
N ALA A 171 11.53 -7.08 15.77
CA ALA A 171 12.06 -6.64 17.05
C ALA A 171 12.61 -7.80 17.90
N LEU A 172 11.91 -8.93 17.96
CA LEU A 172 12.38 -10.13 18.66
C LEU A 172 13.68 -10.69 18.07
N GLN A 173 13.81 -10.69 16.75
CA GLN A 173 15.03 -11.12 16.05
C GLN A 173 16.24 -10.23 16.42
N GLN A 174 16.04 -8.92 16.53
CA GLN A 174 17.10 -8.01 16.96
C GLN A 174 17.52 -8.26 18.41
N VAL A 175 16.55 -8.40 19.32
CA VAL A 175 16.82 -8.67 20.75
C VAL A 175 17.51 -10.02 20.97
N THR A 176 17.16 -11.04 20.17
CA THR A 176 17.74 -12.38 20.26
C THR A 176 18.99 -12.56 19.42
N HIS A 177 19.48 -11.50 18.77
CA HIS A 177 20.64 -11.54 17.86
C HIS A 177 20.53 -12.65 16.81
N ALA A 178 19.34 -12.78 16.17
CA ALA A 178 19.08 -13.75 15.13
C ALA A 178 20.09 -13.58 13.97
N LYS A 179 20.53 -14.69 13.37
CA LYS A 179 21.49 -14.68 12.27
C LYS A 179 20.84 -14.70 10.88
N GLY A 180 19.51 -14.83 10.83
CA GLY A 180 18.75 -14.82 9.59
C GLY A 180 17.25 -14.60 9.82
N PRO A 181 16.49 -14.29 8.76
CA PRO A 181 15.05 -14.15 8.83
C PRO A 181 14.39 -15.38 9.44
N LEU A 182 13.43 -15.19 10.33
CA LEU A 182 12.75 -16.27 11.07
C LEU A 182 13.70 -17.22 11.80
N TRP A 183 14.88 -16.74 12.23
CA TRP A 183 15.97 -17.53 12.86
C TRP A 183 16.53 -18.66 11.99
N VAL A 184 16.34 -18.61 10.66
CA VAL A 184 16.88 -19.58 9.70
C VAL A 184 18.24 -19.08 9.19
N GLU A 185 19.33 -19.69 9.64
CA GLU A 185 20.71 -19.25 9.36
C GLU A 185 21.13 -19.46 7.90
N GLU A 186 20.69 -20.54 7.28
CA GLU A 186 21.18 -20.99 5.96
C GLU A 186 20.59 -20.23 4.76
N CYS A 187 19.63 -19.34 5.02
CA CYS A 187 18.81 -18.80 3.94
C CYS A 187 19.36 -17.57 3.23
N PHE A 188 20.27 -16.80 3.83
CA PHE A 188 20.66 -15.50 3.27
C PHE A 188 22.13 -15.18 3.46
N GLN A 189 22.78 -14.76 2.38
CA GLN A 189 24.19 -14.33 2.38
C GLN A 189 24.37 -12.86 2.80
N GLN A 190 23.29 -12.15 3.20
CA GLN A 190 23.34 -10.73 3.55
C GLN A 190 23.46 -10.53 5.06
N ALA A 191 24.33 -9.61 5.45
CA ALA A 191 24.57 -9.26 6.85
C ALA A 191 23.39 -8.54 7.54
N TYR A 192 22.46 -7.99 6.77
CA TYR A 192 21.32 -7.22 7.27
C TYR A 192 20.01 -7.79 6.74
N PHE A 193 19.10 -8.07 7.64
CA PHE A 193 17.73 -8.50 7.35
C PHE A 193 16.79 -7.92 8.40
N PHE A 194 15.49 -7.90 8.12
CA PHE A 194 14.47 -7.48 9.08
C PHE A 194 13.21 -8.32 8.92
N SER A 195 12.72 -8.90 10.02
CA SER A 195 11.54 -9.77 10.05
C SER A 195 11.68 -10.96 9.07
N THR A 196 10.80 -11.07 8.10
CA THR A 196 10.84 -12.12 7.07
C THR A 196 11.62 -11.71 5.82
N PHE A 197 12.08 -10.46 5.72
CA PHE A 197 12.77 -9.96 4.54
C PHE A 197 14.29 -10.13 4.68
N GLY A 198 14.89 -10.80 3.71
CA GLY A 198 16.35 -10.93 3.61
C GLY A 198 17.06 -9.69 3.06
N TYR A 199 16.32 -8.70 2.52
CA TYR A 199 16.88 -7.47 1.98
C TYR A 199 16.27 -6.24 2.68
N PRO A 200 17.09 -5.40 3.33
CA PRO A 200 16.62 -4.32 4.20
C PRO A 200 15.79 -3.25 3.47
N ASN A 201 16.10 -2.94 2.21
CA ASN A 201 15.36 -1.93 1.45
C ASN A 201 13.94 -2.38 1.11
N MET A 202 13.73 -3.69 0.86
CA MET A 202 12.39 -4.25 0.67
C MET A 202 11.58 -4.23 1.96
N ALA A 203 12.20 -4.60 3.09
CA ALA A 203 11.58 -4.49 4.42
C ALA A 203 11.19 -3.05 4.73
N GLY A 204 12.12 -2.13 4.52
CA GLY A 204 11.92 -0.71 4.79
C GLY A 204 10.78 -0.11 3.98
N ASP A 205 10.66 -0.42 2.67
CA ASP A 205 9.55 0.03 1.84
C ASP A 205 8.22 -0.57 2.28
N TYR A 206 8.20 -1.86 2.62
CA TYR A 206 7.02 -2.54 3.13
C TYR A 206 6.50 -1.90 4.41
N PHE A 207 7.36 -1.66 5.41
CA PHE A 207 6.97 -1.02 6.67
C PHE A 207 6.65 0.46 6.51
N THR A 208 7.29 1.18 5.59
CA THR A 208 6.92 2.56 5.21
C THR A 208 5.51 2.62 4.64
N THR A 209 5.14 1.67 3.79
CA THR A 209 3.78 1.54 3.25
C THR A 209 2.79 1.20 4.37
N LEU A 210 3.09 0.25 5.24
CA LEU A 210 2.24 -0.11 6.39
C LEU A 210 2.03 1.07 7.36
N PHE A 211 3.07 1.88 7.60
CA PHE A 211 2.95 3.12 8.38
C PHE A 211 1.89 4.04 7.80
N ALA A 212 1.96 4.30 6.49
CA ALA A 212 1.01 5.16 5.81
C ALA A 212 -0.43 4.59 5.83
N LEU A 213 -0.60 3.28 5.58
CA LEU A 213 -1.89 2.60 5.65
C LEU A 213 -2.50 2.67 7.04
N SER A 214 -1.71 2.40 8.08
CA SER A 214 -2.16 2.45 9.47
C SER A 214 -2.56 3.85 9.90
N PHE A 215 -1.77 4.86 9.53
CA PHE A 215 -2.09 6.26 9.80
C PHE A 215 -3.37 6.71 9.07
N GLY A 216 -3.55 6.31 7.81
CA GLY A 216 -4.76 6.55 7.04
C GLY A 216 -5.99 5.91 7.67
N LEU A 217 -5.90 4.65 8.10
CA LEU A 217 -6.97 3.95 8.80
C LEU A 217 -7.30 4.60 10.15
N TRP A 218 -6.29 5.04 10.91
CA TRP A 218 -6.51 5.81 12.15
C TRP A 218 -7.34 7.06 11.89
N ARG A 219 -6.99 7.85 10.89
CA ARG A 219 -7.72 9.07 10.55
C ARG A 219 -9.16 8.79 10.13
N TRP A 220 -9.36 7.77 9.30
CA TRP A 220 -10.69 7.36 8.88
C TRP A 220 -11.53 6.87 10.07
N HIS A 221 -10.95 6.04 10.93
CA HIS A 221 -11.61 5.49 12.11
C HIS A 221 -12.00 6.59 13.09
N LEU A 222 -11.10 7.55 13.34
CA LEU A 222 -11.37 8.71 14.19
C LEU A 222 -12.57 9.54 13.69
N ASP A 223 -12.64 9.79 12.39
CA ASP A 223 -13.75 10.53 11.80
C ASP A 223 -15.06 9.71 11.81
N ASP A 224 -15.00 8.39 11.69
CA ASP A 224 -16.16 7.50 11.80
C ASP A 224 -16.70 7.44 13.23
N MET A 225 -15.81 7.31 14.23
CA MET A 225 -16.18 7.33 15.65
C MET A 225 -16.81 8.67 16.08
N ARG A 226 -16.26 9.79 15.63
CA ARG A 226 -16.84 11.12 15.89
C ARG A 226 -18.24 11.27 15.31
N ARG A 227 -18.46 10.73 14.10
CA ARG A 227 -19.81 10.73 13.49
C ARG A 227 -20.80 9.88 14.29
N LYS A 228 -20.38 8.69 14.73
CA LYS A 228 -21.20 7.80 15.57
C LYS A 228 -21.54 8.46 16.92
N GLU A 229 -20.56 9.08 17.57
CA GLU A 229 -20.73 9.79 18.85
C GLU A 229 -21.72 10.97 18.70
N SER A 230 -21.59 11.75 17.62
CA SER A 230 -22.51 12.84 17.31
C SER A 230 -23.93 12.35 17.03
N ALA A 231 -24.09 11.30 16.25
CA ALA A 231 -25.40 10.70 15.95
C ALA A 231 -26.07 10.12 17.20
N LEU A 232 -25.28 9.45 18.07
CA LEU A 232 -25.78 8.90 19.32
C LEU A 232 -26.27 10.03 20.26
N ASN A 233 -25.46 11.07 20.42
CA ASN A 233 -25.83 12.22 21.28
C ASN A 233 -27.07 12.96 20.73
N ALA A 234 -27.21 13.09 19.40
CA ALA A 234 -28.41 13.64 18.78
C ALA A 234 -29.66 12.77 19.01
N ALA A 235 -29.51 11.44 18.97
CA ALA A 235 -30.60 10.52 19.27
C ALA A 235 -31.02 10.59 20.74
N ILE A 236 -30.07 10.72 21.67
CA ILE A 236 -30.34 10.89 23.11
C ILE A 236 -31.09 12.21 23.36
N SER A 237 -30.63 13.33 22.79
CA SER A 237 -31.32 14.62 22.94
C SER A 237 -32.73 14.61 22.40
N HIS A 238 -32.94 14.01 21.21
CA HIS A 238 -34.28 13.88 20.60
C HIS A 238 -35.23 12.99 21.43
N SER A 239 -34.70 11.91 22.05
CA SER A 239 -35.50 11.06 22.93
C SER A 239 -35.89 11.79 24.23
N ALA A 240 -34.96 12.58 24.79
CA ALA A 240 -35.23 13.42 25.97
C ALA A 240 -36.28 14.51 25.68
N GLU A 241 -36.18 15.18 24.53
CA GLU A 241 -37.20 16.16 24.10
C GLU A 241 -38.58 15.54 23.97
N LYS A 242 -38.71 14.37 23.30
CA LYS A 242 -40.00 13.67 23.18
C LYS A 242 -40.58 13.27 24.54
N LYS A 243 -39.71 12.81 25.47
CA LYS A 243 -40.15 12.46 26.82
C LYS A 243 -40.66 13.70 27.56
N ALA A 244 -39.96 14.83 27.49
CA ALA A 244 -40.38 16.09 28.08
C ALA A 244 -41.67 16.63 27.48
N GLU A 245 -41.88 16.51 26.16
CA GLU A 245 -43.13 16.87 25.50
C GLU A 245 -44.30 16.00 25.95
N ALA A 246 -44.09 14.67 26.08
CA ALA A 246 -45.12 13.74 26.55
C ALA A 246 -45.51 14.02 28.01
N GLU A 247 -44.54 14.34 28.88
CA GLU A 247 -44.77 14.73 30.28
C GLU A 247 -45.53 16.04 30.38
N ARG A 248 -45.21 17.05 29.55
CA ARG A 248 -45.97 18.33 29.47
C ARG A 248 -47.41 18.11 28.99
N ALA A 249 -47.60 17.27 27.96
CA ALA A 249 -48.95 16.94 27.45
C ALA A 249 -49.77 16.21 28.52
N ALA A 250 -49.20 15.28 29.25
CA ALA A 250 -49.85 14.56 30.34
C ALA A 250 -50.20 15.50 31.52
N ALA A 251 -49.32 16.45 31.87
CA ALA A 251 -49.60 17.47 32.91
C ALA A 251 -50.74 18.41 32.52
N ASN A 252 -50.82 18.83 31.25
CA ASN A 252 -51.91 19.68 30.74
C ASN A 252 -53.25 18.93 30.66
N SER A 253 -53.27 17.63 30.44
CA SER A 253 -54.49 16.81 30.37
C SER A 253 -55.15 16.55 31.75
N ASN A 254 -54.35 16.58 32.83
CA ASN A 254 -54.84 16.27 34.17
C ASN A 254 -55.41 17.45 34.98
N GLY A 255 -55.51 18.67 34.42
CA GLY A 255 -56.31 19.79 34.94
C GLY A 255 -56.07 20.20 36.40
N GLN A 256 -54.98 19.87 37.05
CA GLN A 256 -54.66 20.24 38.43
C GLN A 256 -53.63 21.36 38.49
N SER A 257 -54.10 22.57 38.83
CA SER A 257 -53.25 23.65 39.33
C SER A 257 -52.73 23.27 40.73
N GLY A 258 -51.58 22.57 40.74
CA GLY A 258 -50.86 22.29 41.95
C GLY A 258 -49.46 22.88 41.86
N TYR A 259 -49.12 23.80 42.77
CA TYR A 259 -47.74 24.28 43.00
C TYR A 259 -46.85 23.06 43.28
N SER A 260 -46.17 22.53 42.29
CA SER A 260 -45.13 21.52 42.47
C SER A 260 -43.78 22.21 42.53
N HIS A 261 -43.12 22.08 43.66
CA HIS A 261 -41.70 22.35 43.82
C HIS A 261 -40.94 21.64 42.67
N HIS A 262 -40.32 22.41 41.82
CA HIS A 262 -39.33 21.91 40.88
C HIS A 262 -38.15 21.34 41.67
N HIS A 263 -38.15 20.05 41.96
CA HIS A 263 -36.90 19.30 42.05
C HIS A 263 -36.32 19.24 40.65
N HIS A 264 -35.33 20.12 40.39
CA HIS A 264 -34.36 19.88 39.34
C HIS A 264 -33.66 18.54 39.66
N HIS A 265 -34.21 17.46 39.14
CA HIS A 265 -33.37 16.29 38.87
C HIS A 265 -32.50 16.69 37.69
N ASP A 266 -31.27 17.05 37.96
CA ASP A 266 -30.18 17.12 36.99
C ASP A 266 -29.89 15.72 36.46
N ASP A 267 -30.87 15.09 35.80
CA ASP A 267 -30.67 14.02 34.85
C ASP A 267 -30.24 14.68 33.52
N GLU A 268 -29.11 15.40 33.56
CA GLU A 268 -28.33 15.67 32.35
C GLU A 268 -28.06 14.29 31.74
N GLY A 269 -28.84 13.93 30.72
CA GLY A 269 -28.68 12.68 29.98
C GLY A 269 -27.21 12.51 29.61
N ALA A 270 -26.53 11.67 30.37
CA ALA A 270 -25.06 11.56 30.36
C ALA A 270 -24.59 11.35 28.92
N LYS A 271 -23.97 12.37 28.34
CA LYS A 271 -23.38 12.30 27.00
C LYS A 271 -22.47 11.09 26.94
N LYS A 272 -22.83 10.12 26.11
CA LYS A 272 -22.03 8.92 25.95
C LYS A 272 -20.79 9.27 25.13
N THR A 273 -19.62 9.23 25.75
CA THR A 273 -18.31 9.44 25.11
C THR A 273 -17.68 8.10 24.78
N ILE A 274 -17.17 7.95 23.56
CA ILE A 274 -16.40 6.78 23.14
C ILE A 274 -15.00 6.85 23.76
N SER A 275 -14.47 5.75 24.27
CA SER A 275 -13.16 5.67 24.92
C SER A 275 -12.03 6.21 24.02
N PHE A 276 -11.01 6.81 24.66
CA PHE A 276 -9.81 7.27 23.97
C PHE A 276 -9.13 6.12 23.19
N TRP A 277 -9.01 4.95 23.79
CA TRP A 277 -8.38 3.78 23.17
C TRP A 277 -9.18 3.29 21.95
N GLU A 278 -10.49 3.27 22.02
CA GLU A 278 -11.34 2.92 20.89
C GLU A 278 -11.18 3.88 19.70
N LYS A 279 -10.85 5.13 19.94
CA LYS A 279 -10.62 6.15 18.89
C LYS A 279 -9.22 6.05 18.26
N HIS A 280 -8.22 5.54 18.98
CA HIS A 280 -6.82 5.73 18.61
C HIS A 280 -6.01 4.43 18.44
N TYR A 281 -6.61 3.24 18.53
CA TYR A 281 -5.87 1.97 18.48
C TYR A 281 -5.02 1.74 17.22
N TYR A 282 -5.35 2.34 16.06
CA TYR A 282 -4.52 2.26 14.87
C TYR A 282 -3.23 3.11 14.94
N LEU A 283 -3.09 4.00 15.92
CA LEU A 283 -1.82 4.69 16.14
C LEU A 283 -0.73 3.75 16.66
N ILE A 284 -1.12 2.69 17.40
CA ILE A 284 -0.16 1.71 17.92
C ILE A 284 0.63 1.06 16.77
N PRO A 285 -0.02 0.38 15.80
CA PRO A 285 0.71 -0.18 14.67
C PRO A 285 1.41 0.90 13.82
N ALA A 286 0.83 2.10 13.64
CA ALA A 286 1.51 3.17 12.91
C ALA A 286 2.84 3.54 13.56
N THR A 287 2.88 3.72 14.88
CA THR A 287 4.12 4.03 15.62
C THR A 287 5.13 2.89 15.48
N ILE A 288 4.68 1.65 15.64
CA ILE A 288 5.56 0.47 15.51
C ILE A 288 6.15 0.39 14.10
N PHE A 289 5.35 0.57 13.05
CA PHE A 289 5.85 0.53 11.67
C PHE A 289 6.82 1.65 11.34
N PHE A 290 6.63 2.84 11.90
CA PHE A 290 7.60 3.91 11.78
C PHE A 290 8.97 3.47 12.31
N PHE A 291 9.02 2.91 13.50
CA PHE A 291 10.29 2.41 14.07
C PHE A 291 10.82 1.19 13.31
N CYS A 292 9.97 0.24 12.88
CA CYS A 292 10.40 -0.87 12.05
C CYS A 292 11.09 -0.39 10.76
N ALA A 293 10.54 0.64 10.10
CA ALA A 293 11.15 1.19 8.89
C ALA A 293 12.52 1.83 9.16
N LEU A 294 12.71 2.48 10.32
CA LEU A 294 14.02 3.00 10.75
C LEU A 294 15.01 1.87 11.05
N ASP A 295 14.55 0.83 11.75
CA ASP A 295 15.37 -0.31 12.18
C ASP A 295 15.85 -1.20 11.03
N THR A 296 15.26 -1.08 9.83
CA THR A 296 15.79 -1.75 8.63
C THR A 296 17.14 -1.21 8.19
N LEU A 297 17.58 -0.05 8.70
CA LEU A 297 18.80 0.67 8.30
C LEU A 297 18.89 0.98 6.80
N SER A 298 17.76 0.95 6.10
CA SER A 298 17.65 1.39 4.71
C SER A 298 17.61 2.91 4.63
N ARG A 299 18.64 3.52 4.07
CA ARG A 299 18.75 5.00 3.93
C ARG A 299 17.53 5.60 3.22
N ALA A 300 17.10 4.99 2.12
CA ALA A 300 15.92 5.42 1.38
C ALA A 300 14.65 5.34 2.24
N SER A 301 14.46 4.23 2.96
CA SER A 301 13.28 4.04 3.81
C SER A 301 13.26 5.01 4.99
N ILE A 302 14.41 5.29 5.61
CA ILE A 302 14.55 6.29 6.69
C ILE A 302 14.09 7.67 6.19
N MET A 303 14.58 8.09 5.00
CA MET A 303 14.19 9.37 4.40
C MET A 303 12.69 9.41 4.06
N LEU A 304 12.18 8.35 3.44
CA LEU A 304 10.79 8.28 2.98
C LEU A 304 9.81 8.22 4.15
N VAL A 305 10.04 7.35 5.15
CA VAL A 305 9.13 7.25 6.30
C VAL A 305 9.12 8.52 7.14
N THR A 306 10.28 9.17 7.31
CA THR A 306 10.38 10.45 8.02
C THR A 306 9.67 11.55 7.23
N GLY A 307 9.88 11.65 5.93
CA GLY A 307 9.18 12.58 5.06
C GLY A 307 7.67 12.38 5.08
N LEU A 308 7.19 11.13 5.01
CA LEU A 308 5.77 10.80 5.14
C LEU A 308 5.21 11.18 6.53
N ALA A 309 5.94 10.92 7.61
CA ALA A 309 5.52 11.28 8.96
C ALA A 309 5.32 12.79 9.09
N VAL A 310 6.27 13.59 8.61
CA VAL A 310 6.17 15.06 8.58
C VAL A 310 4.96 15.50 7.74
N MET A 311 4.80 14.94 6.56
CA MET A 311 3.70 15.28 5.65
C MET A 311 2.33 14.93 6.23
N PHE A 312 2.19 13.76 6.88
CA PHE A 312 0.94 13.34 7.53
C PHE A 312 0.63 14.17 8.76
N PHE A 313 1.65 14.54 9.53
CA PHE A 313 1.52 15.47 10.64
C PHE A 313 1.01 16.83 10.14
N LEU A 314 1.64 17.42 9.13
CA LEU A 314 1.23 18.69 8.54
C LEU A 314 -0.19 18.63 7.97
N HIS A 315 -0.53 17.56 7.23
CA HIS A 315 -1.88 17.35 6.71
C HIS A 315 -2.91 17.30 7.85
N THR A 316 -2.64 16.51 8.90
CA THR A 316 -3.54 16.39 10.06
C THR A 316 -3.68 17.71 10.80
N PHE A 317 -2.56 18.40 11.04
CA PHE A 317 -2.52 19.71 11.67
C PHE A 317 -3.36 20.73 10.90
N MET A 318 -3.19 20.82 9.59
CA MET A 318 -3.94 21.74 8.74
C MET A 318 -5.45 21.42 8.75
N CYS A 319 -5.82 20.13 8.69
CA CYS A 319 -7.22 19.72 8.81
C CYS A 319 -7.87 20.07 10.16
N LEU A 320 -7.13 19.96 11.26
CA LEU A 320 -7.60 20.33 12.59
C LEU A 320 -7.62 21.86 12.77
N PHE A 321 -6.55 22.52 12.35
CA PHE A 321 -6.38 23.96 12.44
C PHE A 321 -7.51 24.73 11.75
N SER A 322 -7.96 24.25 10.58
CA SER A 322 -9.06 24.87 9.83
C SER A 322 -10.37 24.91 10.63
N LYS A 323 -10.59 23.96 11.52
CA LYS A 323 -11.82 23.83 12.34
C LYS A 323 -11.74 24.56 13.68
N MET A 324 -10.58 25.13 14.04
CA MET A 324 -10.37 25.80 15.33
C MET A 324 -10.70 27.28 15.30
N LYS A 325 -11.19 27.82 16.44
CA LYS A 325 -11.33 29.26 16.66
C LYS A 325 -9.95 29.93 16.75
N LYS A 326 -9.86 31.25 16.42
CA LYS A 326 -8.58 32.00 16.37
C LYS A 326 -7.70 31.83 17.62
N ALA A 327 -8.29 31.93 18.82
CA ALA A 327 -7.55 31.74 20.08
C ALA A 327 -7.03 30.30 20.26
N GLN A 328 -7.74 29.29 19.79
CA GLN A 328 -7.33 27.89 19.84
C GLN A 328 -6.20 27.61 18.83
N ARG A 329 -6.20 28.30 17.68
CA ARG A 329 -5.15 28.15 16.66
C ARG A 329 -3.77 28.53 17.21
N VAL A 330 -3.66 29.65 17.94
CA VAL A 330 -2.40 30.09 18.55
C VAL A 330 -1.89 29.04 19.53
N LYS A 331 -2.76 28.55 20.45
CA LYS A 331 -2.39 27.49 21.42
C LYS A 331 -1.95 26.21 20.71
N ALA A 332 -2.66 25.78 19.66
CA ALA A 332 -2.32 24.58 18.90
C ALA A 332 -0.98 24.74 18.17
N THR A 333 -0.69 25.92 17.59
CA THR A 333 0.60 26.19 16.93
C THR A 333 1.75 26.12 17.92
N VAL A 334 1.63 26.79 19.06
CA VAL A 334 2.67 26.79 20.10
C VAL A 334 2.88 25.37 20.64
N PHE A 335 1.80 24.65 20.96
CA PHE A 335 1.88 23.26 21.43
C PHE A 335 2.55 22.34 20.41
N SER A 336 2.16 22.45 19.13
CA SER A 336 2.76 21.64 18.05
C SER A 336 4.24 21.97 17.85
N ALA A 337 4.63 23.23 17.93
CA ALA A 337 6.03 23.64 17.84
C ALA A 337 6.85 23.05 19.00
N VAL A 338 6.35 23.15 20.25
CA VAL A 338 7.02 22.55 21.42
C VAL A 338 7.16 21.04 21.27
N VAL A 339 6.08 20.34 20.88
CA VAL A 339 6.11 18.88 20.70
C VAL A 339 7.10 18.48 19.61
N LEU A 340 7.12 19.16 18.46
CA LEU A 340 8.08 18.91 17.40
C LEU A 340 9.53 19.14 17.85
N THR A 341 9.78 20.22 18.57
CA THR A 341 11.10 20.50 19.13
C THR A 341 11.56 19.40 20.09
N LEU A 342 10.66 18.96 20.99
CA LEU A 342 10.96 17.87 21.93
C LEU A 342 11.21 16.54 21.20
N ILE A 343 10.40 16.18 20.19
CA ILE A 343 10.60 14.97 19.38
C ILE A 343 11.95 15.05 18.66
N SER A 344 12.29 16.20 18.06
CA SER A 344 13.57 16.40 17.37
C SER A 344 14.74 16.27 18.31
N LEU A 345 14.64 16.88 19.49
CA LEU A 345 15.67 16.78 20.52
C LEU A 345 15.85 15.34 21.02
N CYS A 346 14.75 14.64 21.31
CA CYS A 346 14.79 13.22 21.68
C CYS A 346 15.40 12.35 20.57
N ALA A 347 15.02 12.58 19.30
CA ALA A 347 15.55 11.84 18.16
C ALA A 347 17.07 12.01 18.04
N VAL A 348 17.58 13.23 18.21
CA VAL A 348 19.03 13.49 18.16
C VAL A 348 19.76 12.89 19.39
N THR A 349 19.17 13.02 20.60
CA THR A 349 19.83 12.60 21.85
C THR A 349 19.84 11.07 22.03
N PHE A 350 18.78 10.39 21.59
CA PHE A 350 18.58 8.95 21.77
C PHE A 350 18.71 8.14 20.49
N MET A 351 19.29 8.72 19.43
CA MET A 351 19.50 8.01 18.17
C MET A 351 20.45 6.81 18.38
N PRO A 352 20.04 5.59 17.99
CA PRO A 352 20.94 4.44 18.06
C PRO A 352 22.20 4.67 17.22
N SER A 353 23.36 4.23 17.72
CA SER A 353 24.65 4.46 17.05
C SER A 353 24.71 3.91 15.62
N ASN A 354 23.99 2.81 15.32
CA ASN A 354 23.90 2.25 13.99
C ASN A 354 23.10 3.16 13.05
N LEU A 355 21.98 3.71 13.51
CA LEU A 355 21.17 4.66 12.76
C LEU A 355 21.92 5.98 12.55
N GLN A 356 22.65 6.46 13.56
CA GLN A 356 23.48 7.66 13.46
C GLN A 356 24.54 7.50 12.38
N LYS A 357 25.27 6.37 12.32
CA LYS A 357 26.24 6.08 11.25
C LYS A 357 25.61 6.12 9.86
N GLU A 358 24.40 5.56 9.68
CA GLU A 358 23.72 5.60 8.39
C GLU A 358 23.28 7.01 8.01
N VAL A 359 22.81 7.82 8.97
CA VAL A 359 22.44 9.22 8.75
C VAL A 359 23.67 10.07 8.43
N ASP A 360 24.78 9.89 9.12
CA ASP A 360 26.03 10.62 8.90
C ASP A 360 26.64 10.33 7.52
N THR A 361 26.34 9.16 6.95
CA THR A 361 26.77 8.79 5.60
C THR A 361 25.81 9.26 4.50
N LEU A 362 24.67 9.89 4.84
CA LEU A 362 23.76 10.49 3.86
C LEU A 362 24.42 11.66 3.17
N ASN A 363 24.95 11.42 1.97
CA ASN A 363 25.50 12.45 1.11
C ASN A 363 24.52 12.73 -0.03
N THR A 364 24.06 13.97 -0.17
CA THR A 364 23.14 14.40 -1.22
C THR A 364 23.66 14.10 -2.62
N THR A 365 24.98 14.19 -2.82
CA THR A 365 25.64 13.86 -4.11
C THR A 365 25.52 12.37 -4.42
N GLU A 366 25.76 11.49 -3.44
CA GLU A 366 25.64 10.05 -3.62
C GLU A 366 24.19 9.62 -3.90
N VAL A 367 23.22 10.22 -3.21
CA VAL A 367 21.79 9.98 -3.46
C VAL A 367 21.42 10.42 -4.88
N LEU A 368 21.88 11.60 -5.31
CA LEU A 368 21.62 12.11 -6.66
C LEU A 368 22.29 11.23 -7.73
N ASP A 369 23.51 10.78 -7.52
CA ASP A 369 24.25 9.90 -8.42
C ASP A 369 23.56 8.52 -8.53
N ARG A 370 22.99 8.00 -7.43
CA ARG A 370 22.17 6.77 -7.46
C ARG A 370 20.89 6.97 -8.27
N VAL A 371 20.14 8.04 -8.02
CA VAL A 371 18.89 8.33 -8.74
C VAL A 371 19.15 8.61 -10.23
N THR A 372 20.22 9.33 -10.56
CA THR A 372 20.59 9.63 -11.95
C THR A 372 21.34 8.50 -12.63
N GLY A 373 21.75 7.48 -11.90
CA GLY A 373 22.54 6.36 -12.40
C GLY A 373 23.97 6.75 -12.82
N LYS A 374 24.42 7.94 -12.45
CA LYS A 374 25.73 8.45 -12.83
C LYS A 374 26.84 7.62 -12.17
N GLY A 375 27.70 7.03 -12.98
CA GLY A 375 28.79 6.18 -12.49
C GLY A 375 28.38 4.74 -12.11
N GLN A 376 27.12 4.37 -12.24
CA GLN A 376 26.63 3.04 -11.96
C GLN A 376 26.67 2.15 -13.22
N TYR A 377 27.54 1.14 -13.22
CA TYR A 377 27.65 0.21 -14.35
C TYR A 377 26.34 -0.56 -14.60
N HIS A 378 25.54 -0.84 -13.57
CA HIS A 378 24.25 -1.55 -13.69
C HIS A 378 23.28 -0.81 -14.61
N VAL A 379 23.22 0.54 -14.53
CA VAL A 379 22.35 1.37 -15.39
C VAL A 379 22.82 1.30 -16.84
N ARG A 380 24.15 1.39 -17.09
CA ARG A 380 24.74 1.24 -18.42
C ARG A 380 24.41 -0.12 -19.01
N VAL A 381 24.71 -1.18 -18.26
CA VAL A 381 24.48 -2.56 -18.68
C VAL A 381 23.00 -2.82 -18.99
N ALA A 382 22.08 -2.41 -18.11
CA ALA A 382 20.64 -2.55 -18.36
C ALA A 382 20.18 -1.80 -19.61
N THR A 383 20.74 -0.62 -19.86
CA THR A 383 20.44 0.17 -21.06
C THR A 383 20.93 -0.53 -22.34
N GLU A 384 22.11 -1.13 -22.33
CA GLU A 384 22.64 -1.87 -23.48
C GLU A 384 21.84 -3.15 -23.74
N ILE A 385 21.44 -3.89 -22.70
CA ILE A 385 20.53 -5.05 -22.83
C ILE A 385 19.21 -4.62 -23.46
N TRP A 386 18.60 -3.53 -22.95
CA TRP A 386 17.35 -3.01 -23.53
C TRP A 386 17.50 -2.59 -24.99
N LYS A 387 18.58 -1.91 -25.38
CA LYS A 387 18.83 -1.54 -26.78
C LYS A 387 18.91 -2.76 -27.71
N GLY A 388 19.46 -3.87 -27.22
CA GLY A 388 19.49 -5.14 -27.96
C GLY A 388 18.13 -5.83 -28.05
N HIS A 389 17.24 -5.63 -27.06
CA HIS A 389 15.93 -6.28 -26.96
C HIS A 389 14.81 -5.30 -26.58
N PRO A 390 14.51 -4.24 -27.39
CA PRO A 390 13.73 -3.10 -26.95
C PRO A 390 12.24 -3.38 -26.74
N ILE A 391 11.64 -4.33 -27.48
CA ILE A 391 10.19 -4.54 -27.51
C ILE A 391 9.73 -5.38 -26.30
N PHE A 392 10.29 -6.57 -26.11
CA PHE A 392 9.87 -7.54 -25.10
C PHE A 392 10.93 -7.81 -24.02
N GLY A 393 12.13 -7.23 -24.14
CA GLY A 393 13.24 -7.46 -23.22
C GLY A 393 13.79 -8.90 -23.30
N VAL A 394 14.53 -9.29 -22.27
CA VAL A 394 15.23 -10.58 -22.19
C VAL A 394 14.53 -11.60 -21.27
N GLY A 395 13.28 -11.34 -20.90
CA GLY A 395 12.47 -12.19 -20.03
C GLY A 395 12.78 -12.00 -18.54
N GLY A 396 11.94 -12.58 -17.71
CA GLY A 396 12.06 -12.48 -16.26
C GLY A 396 13.38 -13.02 -15.74
N TRP A 397 14.06 -12.27 -14.86
CA TRP A 397 15.43 -12.51 -14.40
C TRP A 397 16.48 -12.54 -15.53
N GLY A 398 16.12 -12.16 -16.75
CA GLY A 398 17.02 -12.15 -17.90
C GLY A 398 18.23 -11.22 -17.71
N TYR A 399 18.03 -10.08 -17.02
CA TYR A 399 19.15 -9.19 -16.69
C TYR A 399 20.30 -9.92 -16.00
N LYS A 400 20.02 -10.78 -15.03
CA LYS A 400 21.02 -11.59 -14.30
C LYS A 400 21.90 -12.43 -15.23
N HIS A 401 21.35 -12.89 -16.35
CA HIS A 401 22.06 -13.73 -17.31
C HIS A 401 22.78 -12.91 -18.38
N PHE A 402 22.11 -11.88 -18.91
CA PHE A 402 22.67 -11.05 -19.99
C PHE A 402 23.74 -10.06 -19.50
N CYS A 403 23.67 -9.59 -18.24
CA CYS A 403 24.55 -8.54 -17.74
C CYS A 403 26.05 -8.88 -17.90
N LEU A 404 26.40 -10.16 -17.82
CA LEU A 404 27.80 -10.62 -17.92
C LEU A 404 28.43 -10.32 -19.29
N GLN A 405 27.64 -10.33 -20.38
CA GLN A 405 28.11 -10.05 -21.72
C GLN A 405 28.46 -8.56 -21.95
N TYR A 406 27.90 -7.69 -21.13
CA TYR A 406 28.05 -6.23 -21.25
C TYR A 406 28.94 -5.63 -20.15
N MET A 407 29.48 -6.47 -19.24
CA MET A 407 30.37 -6.02 -18.17
C MET A 407 31.84 -6.08 -18.60
N THR A 408 32.62 -5.11 -18.13
CA THR A 408 34.07 -5.14 -18.22
C THR A 408 34.66 -6.13 -17.21
N ASP A 409 35.90 -6.59 -17.42
CA ASP A 409 36.62 -7.51 -16.48
C ASP A 409 36.66 -6.96 -15.04
N LYS A 410 36.75 -5.65 -14.88
CA LYS A 410 36.74 -5.01 -13.56
C LYS A 410 35.38 -5.11 -12.87
N GLU A 411 34.31 -4.88 -13.61
CA GLU A 411 32.93 -4.98 -13.14
C GLU A 411 32.56 -6.44 -12.83
N LEU A 412 32.98 -7.39 -13.67
CA LEU A 412 32.81 -8.84 -13.46
C LEU A 412 33.43 -9.27 -12.13
N ARG A 413 34.66 -8.84 -11.84
CA ARG A 413 35.33 -9.15 -10.56
C ARG A 413 34.60 -8.55 -9.35
N GLN A 414 33.97 -7.42 -9.52
CA GLN A 414 33.18 -6.78 -8.47
C GLN A 414 31.87 -7.56 -8.22
N VAL A 415 31.15 -7.94 -9.27
CA VAL A 415 29.91 -8.74 -9.19
C VAL A 415 30.16 -10.12 -8.58
N GLN A 416 31.27 -10.78 -8.90
CA GLN A 416 31.64 -12.06 -8.30
C GLN A 416 31.83 -11.98 -6.79
N LYS A 417 32.25 -10.80 -6.26
CA LYS A 417 32.46 -10.61 -4.82
C LYS A 417 31.18 -10.26 -4.07
N VAL A 418 30.26 -9.55 -4.72
CA VAL A 418 29.08 -8.93 -4.06
C VAL A 418 27.76 -9.59 -4.43
N GLY A 419 27.74 -10.39 -5.53
CA GLY A 419 26.53 -11.02 -6.06
C GLY A 419 25.58 -9.98 -6.67
N GLY A 420 25.71 -9.65 -7.94
CA GLY A 420 24.91 -8.59 -8.56
C GLY A 420 23.86 -9.13 -9.53
N ALA A 421 22.62 -9.32 -9.08
CA ALA A 421 21.53 -9.78 -9.93
C ALA A 421 20.52 -8.67 -10.28
N ASN A 422 20.67 -7.46 -9.74
CA ASN A 422 19.69 -6.38 -9.86
C ASN A 422 20.34 -5.07 -10.36
N VAL A 423 19.55 -4.27 -11.06
CA VAL A 423 19.95 -2.96 -11.61
C VAL A 423 19.96 -1.89 -10.51
N HIS A 424 19.30 -2.12 -9.36
CA HIS A 424 18.97 -1.11 -8.35
C HIS A 424 18.21 0.09 -8.94
N ASN A 425 17.36 -0.20 -9.92
CA ASN A 425 16.39 0.70 -10.52
C ASN A 425 15.30 -0.16 -11.15
N ASP A 426 14.13 -0.26 -10.52
CA ASP A 426 13.05 -1.13 -10.98
C ASP A 426 12.57 -0.79 -12.40
N TYR A 427 12.55 0.49 -12.78
CA TYR A 427 12.09 0.91 -14.11
C TYR A 427 13.01 0.40 -15.22
N LEU A 428 14.32 0.57 -15.05
CA LEU A 428 15.31 0.09 -16.00
C LEU A 428 15.37 -1.44 -16.02
N GLN A 429 15.18 -2.08 -14.87
CA GLN A 429 15.17 -3.53 -14.83
C GLN A 429 13.94 -4.10 -15.53
N VAL A 430 12.76 -3.54 -15.31
CA VAL A 430 11.54 -3.92 -16.06
C VAL A 430 11.73 -3.65 -17.56
N LEU A 431 12.35 -2.54 -17.91
CA LEU A 431 12.60 -2.18 -19.31
C LEU A 431 13.57 -3.18 -19.97
N ALA A 432 14.65 -3.58 -19.29
CA ALA A 432 15.59 -4.57 -19.79
C ALA A 432 14.96 -5.98 -19.88
N GLU A 433 14.15 -6.39 -18.88
CA GLU A 433 13.58 -7.73 -18.79
C GLU A 433 12.29 -7.91 -19.58
N HIS A 434 11.44 -6.87 -19.68
CA HIS A 434 10.10 -6.96 -20.30
C HIS A 434 9.87 -5.94 -21.42
N GLY A 435 10.90 -5.16 -21.77
CA GLY A 435 10.88 -4.19 -22.87
C GLY A 435 9.86 -3.05 -22.66
N VAL A 436 9.68 -2.27 -23.73
CA VAL A 436 8.70 -1.17 -23.73
C VAL A 436 7.27 -1.66 -23.60
N VAL A 437 6.96 -2.87 -24.06
CA VAL A 437 5.63 -3.46 -23.98
C VAL A 437 5.29 -3.79 -22.52
N GLY A 438 6.18 -4.48 -21.80
CA GLY A 438 5.95 -4.82 -20.38
C GLY A 438 5.86 -3.57 -19.50
N LEU A 439 6.81 -2.64 -19.64
CA LEU A 439 6.78 -1.38 -18.89
C LEU A 439 5.53 -0.55 -19.22
N GLY A 440 5.17 -0.44 -20.50
CA GLY A 440 3.98 0.29 -20.95
C GLY A 440 2.68 -0.28 -20.36
N LEU A 441 2.53 -1.60 -20.30
CA LEU A 441 1.36 -2.25 -19.69
C LEU A 441 1.30 -2.03 -18.18
N LEU A 442 2.43 -2.09 -17.46
CA LEU A 442 2.48 -1.80 -16.03
C LEU A 442 2.11 -0.35 -15.74
N VAL A 443 2.65 0.60 -16.50
CA VAL A 443 2.28 2.03 -16.40
C VAL A 443 0.79 2.22 -16.71
N ALA A 444 0.27 1.58 -17.74
CA ALA A 444 -1.15 1.64 -18.09
C ALA A 444 -2.04 1.12 -16.95
N ILE A 445 -1.69 -0.01 -16.31
CA ILE A 445 -2.41 -0.55 -15.15
C ILE A 445 -2.43 0.47 -14.01
N ILE A 446 -1.28 1.06 -13.65
CA ILE A 446 -1.20 2.08 -12.59
C ILE A 446 -2.07 3.30 -12.94
N LEU A 447 -1.99 3.80 -14.16
CA LEU A 447 -2.79 4.92 -14.63
C LEU A 447 -4.29 4.61 -14.58
N MET A 448 -4.72 3.41 -14.97
CA MET A 448 -6.12 2.98 -14.90
C MET A 448 -6.65 2.88 -13.47
N ILE A 449 -5.79 2.66 -12.47
CA ILE A 449 -6.17 2.69 -11.06
C ILE A 449 -6.26 4.14 -10.56
N VAL A 450 -5.30 4.98 -10.91
CA VAL A 450 -5.16 6.35 -10.37
C VAL A 450 -6.10 7.34 -11.06
N TRP A 451 -6.39 7.17 -12.35
CA TRP A 451 -7.24 8.08 -13.13
C TRP A 451 -8.65 8.32 -12.55
N PRO A 452 -9.40 7.28 -12.11
CA PRO A 452 -10.70 7.48 -11.47
C PRO A 452 -10.60 8.32 -10.18
N ILE A 453 -9.49 8.20 -9.45
CA ILE A 453 -9.24 8.96 -8.23
C ILE A 453 -9.10 10.44 -8.55
N GLY A 454 -8.33 10.78 -9.57
CA GLY A 454 -8.17 12.15 -10.06
C GLY A 454 -9.50 12.77 -10.52
N ARG A 455 -10.37 12.00 -11.16
CA ARG A 455 -11.74 12.44 -11.52
C ARG A 455 -12.58 12.78 -10.28
N VAL A 456 -12.63 11.87 -9.31
CA VAL A 456 -13.38 12.09 -8.07
C VAL A 456 -12.83 13.29 -7.31
N TRP A 457 -11.52 13.45 -7.28
CA TRP A 457 -10.88 14.63 -6.68
C TRP A 457 -11.32 15.92 -7.35
N LYS A 458 -11.28 15.98 -8.69
CA LYS A 458 -11.77 17.14 -9.46
C LYS A 458 -13.24 17.44 -9.17
N GLU A 459 -14.10 16.43 -9.09
CA GLU A 459 -15.52 16.59 -8.75
C GLU A 459 -15.73 17.12 -7.33
N LEU A 460 -14.95 16.65 -6.35
CA LEU A 460 -14.98 17.15 -4.97
C LEU A 460 -14.55 18.62 -4.89
N ILE A 461 -13.48 19.00 -5.60
CA ILE A 461 -13.03 20.39 -5.67
C ILE A 461 -14.11 21.28 -6.32
N ASN A 462 -14.73 20.82 -7.40
CA ASN A 462 -15.78 21.58 -8.07
C ASN A 462 -17.01 21.72 -7.16
N ALA A 463 -17.46 20.64 -6.52
CA ALA A 463 -18.57 20.70 -5.56
C ALA A 463 -18.29 21.71 -4.44
N TYR A 464 -17.06 21.73 -3.92
CA TYR A 464 -16.64 22.72 -2.93
C TYR A 464 -16.70 24.15 -3.46
N ARG A 465 -16.23 24.42 -4.68
CA ARG A 465 -16.22 25.76 -5.29
C ARG A 465 -17.62 26.32 -5.51
N PHE A 466 -18.59 25.45 -5.83
CA PHE A 466 -19.99 25.86 -6.09
C PHE A 466 -20.86 25.87 -4.84
N THR A 467 -20.36 25.47 -3.67
CA THR A 467 -21.09 25.58 -2.40
C THR A 467 -21.04 27.04 -1.92
N PRO A 468 -22.18 27.63 -1.48
CA PRO A 468 -22.20 29.00 -0.96
C PRO A 468 -21.21 29.20 0.18
N PRO A 469 -20.52 30.35 0.30
CA PRO A 469 -19.50 30.59 1.31
C PRO A 469 -19.93 30.35 2.76
N LYS A 470 -21.23 30.57 3.07
CA LYS A 470 -21.80 30.31 4.41
C LYS A 470 -21.94 28.82 4.73
N GLU A 471 -22.04 27.98 3.74
CA GLU A 471 -22.20 26.52 3.85
C GLU A 471 -20.88 25.75 3.58
N GLN A 472 -19.86 26.46 3.11
CA GLN A 472 -18.56 25.86 2.89
C GLN A 472 -17.91 25.49 4.24
N PRO A 473 -17.45 24.23 4.40
CA PRO A 473 -16.65 23.91 5.56
C PRO A 473 -15.38 24.78 5.54
N PRO A 474 -14.93 25.31 6.68
CA PRO A 474 -13.73 26.15 6.75
C PRO A 474 -12.50 25.31 6.42
N GLN A 475 -12.12 25.30 5.15
CA GLN A 475 -10.91 24.59 4.67
C GLN A 475 -10.01 25.57 3.94
N PRO A 476 -8.78 25.79 4.41
CA PRO A 476 -7.89 26.80 3.86
C PRO A 476 -7.31 26.40 2.48
N ILE A 477 -7.30 25.09 2.13
CA ILE A 477 -6.67 24.58 0.91
C ILE A 477 -7.52 23.43 0.34
N GLN A 478 -7.84 23.50 -0.95
CA GLN A 478 -8.69 22.52 -1.66
C GLN A 478 -8.16 21.08 -1.67
N ILE A 479 -6.86 20.86 -1.48
CA ILE A 479 -6.23 19.55 -1.41
C ILE A 479 -6.71 18.71 -0.22
N PHE A 480 -7.20 19.36 0.86
CA PHE A 480 -7.69 18.68 2.07
C PHE A 480 -9.14 18.18 1.97
N VAL A 481 -9.77 18.34 0.82
CA VAL A 481 -11.08 17.74 0.53
C VAL A 481 -10.97 16.23 0.35
N VAL A 482 -9.76 15.73 0.03
CA VAL A 482 -9.50 14.29 -0.13
C VAL A 482 -9.50 13.61 1.24
N PRO A 483 -10.22 12.48 1.40
CA PRO A 483 -10.18 11.71 2.65
C PRO A 483 -8.76 11.30 3.02
N ALA A 484 -8.41 11.41 4.31
CA ALA A 484 -7.07 11.10 4.79
C ALA A 484 -6.54 9.71 4.37
N PRO A 485 -7.34 8.61 4.38
CA PRO A 485 -6.86 7.33 3.87
C PRO A 485 -6.42 7.36 2.42
N VAL A 486 -7.19 8.05 1.56
CA VAL A 486 -6.84 8.20 0.14
C VAL A 486 -5.52 8.94 -0.01
N PHE A 487 -5.35 10.05 0.71
CA PHE A 487 -4.10 10.79 0.74
C PHE A 487 -2.92 9.92 1.20
N CYS A 488 -3.08 9.18 2.31
CA CYS A 488 -2.01 8.33 2.83
C CYS A 488 -1.63 7.19 1.87
N ILE A 489 -2.61 6.52 1.24
CA ILE A 489 -2.35 5.47 0.25
C ILE A 489 -1.61 6.03 -0.98
N MET A 490 -2.04 7.19 -1.47
CA MET A 490 -1.39 7.84 -2.62
C MET A 490 0.05 8.26 -2.29
N MET A 491 0.30 8.76 -1.08
CA MET A 491 1.64 9.15 -0.66
C MET A 491 2.55 7.93 -0.42
N ALA A 492 2.02 6.82 0.11
CA ALA A 492 2.75 5.56 0.20
C ALA A 492 3.15 5.07 -1.20
N ALA A 493 2.19 5.05 -2.14
CA ALA A 493 2.48 4.66 -3.52
C ALA A 493 3.54 5.56 -4.17
N ALA A 494 3.49 6.87 -3.95
CA ALA A 494 4.50 7.80 -4.44
C ALA A 494 5.88 7.52 -3.80
N ALA A 495 5.93 7.19 -2.52
CA ALA A 495 7.18 6.84 -1.83
C ALA A 495 7.81 5.57 -2.42
N THR A 496 7.04 4.50 -2.63
CA THR A 496 7.52 3.27 -3.30
C THR A 496 8.00 3.55 -4.73
N LEU A 497 7.27 4.36 -5.50
CA LEU A 497 7.70 4.76 -6.86
C LEU A 497 9.01 5.59 -6.84
N ILE A 498 9.19 6.47 -5.86
CA ILE A 498 10.45 7.22 -5.68
C ILE A 498 11.59 6.28 -5.28
N HIS A 499 11.34 5.36 -4.35
CA HIS A 499 12.33 4.36 -3.93
C HIS A 499 12.80 3.49 -5.10
N ALA A 500 11.90 3.14 -6.00
CA ALA A 500 12.16 2.32 -7.20
C ALA A 500 13.14 2.97 -8.21
N PHE A 501 13.42 4.29 -8.13
CA PHE A 501 14.46 4.93 -8.93
C PHE A 501 15.88 4.65 -8.44
N GLY A 502 16.07 4.45 -7.14
CA GLY A 502 17.39 4.26 -6.53
C GLY A 502 17.64 2.86 -6.00
N ASP A 503 16.65 1.97 -6.07
CA ASP A 503 16.74 0.58 -5.65
C ASP A 503 15.68 -0.30 -6.35
N CYS A 504 15.47 -1.53 -5.84
CA CYS A 504 14.56 -2.52 -6.41
C CYS A 504 13.51 -3.04 -5.39
N PRO A 505 12.72 -2.15 -4.72
CA PRO A 505 11.74 -2.59 -3.73
C PRO A 505 10.63 -3.45 -4.33
N MET A 506 10.21 -3.18 -5.58
CA MET A 506 9.16 -3.94 -6.26
C MET A 506 9.58 -5.34 -6.73
N ARG A 507 10.86 -5.69 -6.61
CA ARG A 507 11.35 -7.07 -6.78
C ARG A 507 10.96 -7.97 -5.59
N SER A 508 10.41 -7.41 -4.52
CA SER A 508 9.70 -8.17 -3.50
C SER A 508 8.23 -8.28 -3.89
N PRO A 509 7.71 -9.50 -4.14
CA PRO A 509 6.29 -9.71 -4.40
C PRO A 509 5.39 -9.20 -3.27
N ALA A 510 5.88 -9.21 -2.03
CA ALA A 510 5.16 -8.63 -0.88
C ALA A 510 4.97 -7.11 -1.04
N VAL A 511 6.00 -6.38 -1.47
CA VAL A 511 5.93 -4.93 -1.72
C VAL A 511 5.05 -4.65 -2.94
N LEU A 512 5.30 -5.34 -4.07
CA LEU A 512 4.54 -5.17 -5.31
C LEU A 512 3.04 -5.41 -5.11
N SER A 513 2.67 -6.53 -4.48
CA SER A 513 1.26 -6.86 -4.24
C SER A 513 0.59 -5.88 -3.27
N LEU A 514 1.27 -5.48 -2.20
CA LEU A 514 0.78 -4.47 -1.26
C LEU A 514 0.57 -3.12 -1.97
N PHE A 515 1.51 -2.68 -2.81
CA PHE A 515 1.42 -1.46 -3.60
C PHE A 515 0.16 -1.44 -4.48
N ILE A 516 -0.03 -2.45 -5.36
CA ILE A 516 -1.15 -2.43 -6.30
C ILE A 516 -2.50 -2.69 -5.63
N VAL A 517 -2.56 -3.56 -4.61
CA VAL A 517 -3.80 -3.86 -3.88
C VAL A 517 -4.22 -2.69 -3.01
N SER A 518 -3.30 -1.99 -2.33
CA SER A 518 -3.63 -0.80 -1.55
C SER A 518 -4.26 0.30 -2.42
N LEU A 519 -3.71 0.55 -3.61
CA LEU A 519 -4.30 1.46 -4.59
C LEU A 519 -5.73 1.04 -5.00
N ALA A 520 -5.99 -0.26 -5.19
CA ALA A 520 -7.31 -0.78 -5.52
C ALA A 520 -8.35 -0.60 -4.41
N THR A 521 -7.92 -0.35 -3.17
CA THR A 521 -8.85 -0.13 -2.04
C THR A 521 -9.33 1.32 -1.91
N ILE A 522 -8.76 2.27 -2.64
CA ILE A 522 -9.00 3.72 -2.46
C ILE A 522 -10.48 4.09 -2.57
N ASP A 523 -11.22 3.50 -3.50
CA ASP A 523 -12.66 3.74 -3.66
C ASP A 523 -13.49 3.33 -2.44
N GLY A 524 -12.95 2.46 -1.57
CA GLY A 524 -13.52 2.10 -0.27
C GLY A 524 -13.70 3.30 0.67
N PHE A 525 -12.90 4.35 0.49
CA PHE A 525 -12.88 5.55 1.33
C PHE A 525 -13.46 6.79 0.65
N LEU A 526 -13.74 6.74 -0.65
CA LEU A 526 -14.31 7.87 -1.37
C LEU A 526 -15.78 8.06 -0.99
N PRO A 527 -16.25 9.33 -0.77
CA PRO A 527 -17.65 9.62 -0.51
C PRO A 527 -18.49 9.27 -1.74
N LYS A 528 -19.78 8.94 -1.52
CA LYS A 528 -20.75 8.85 -2.61
C LYS A 528 -21.06 10.28 -3.07
N ILE A 529 -20.68 10.65 -4.26
CA ILE A 529 -21.08 11.92 -4.87
C ILE A 529 -22.53 11.77 -5.30
N LYS A 530 -23.45 12.51 -4.65
CA LYS A 530 -24.81 12.66 -5.16
C LYS A 530 -24.68 13.40 -6.49
N LYS A 531 -24.98 12.74 -7.60
CA LYS A 531 -25.20 13.46 -8.85
C LYS A 531 -26.38 14.41 -8.57
N HIS A 532 -26.10 15.70 -8.45
CA HIS A 532 -27.16 16.69 -8.57
C HIS A 532 -27.80 16.45 -9.93
N GLY A 533 -29.05 16.01 -9.92
CA GLY A 533 -29.82 15.87 -11.13
C GLY A 533 -29.70 17.20 -11.86
N ARG A 534 -29.29 17.19 -13.12
CA ARG A 534 -29.56 18.27 -14.05
C ARG A 534 -31.09 18.38 -14.06
N HIS A 535 -31.63 19.26 -13.20
CA HIS A 535 -32.99 19.76 -13.41
C HIS A 535 -32.94 20.45 -14.77
N GLY A 536 -33.70 19.91 -15.71
CA GLY A 536 -33.80 20.39 -17.06
C GLY A 536 -34.15 21.88 -17.10
N SER A 537 -33.43 22.58 -17.91
CA SER A 537 -33.95 23.76 -18.63
C SER A 537 -34.57 23.28 -19.92
#